data_1b2039e9cb230db20c20bc659d972e7e
#
_entry.id   1b2039e9cb230db20c20bc659d972e7e
#
_cell.length_a   1.000
_cell.length_b   1.000
_cell.length_c   1.000
_cell.angle_alpha   90.00
_cell.angle_beta   90.00
_cell.angle_gamma   90.00
#
_symmetry.space_group_name_H-M   'P 1'
#
loop_
_entity.id
_entity.type
_entity.pdbx_description
1 polymer ?
#
loop_
_entity_poly.entity_id
_entity_poly.type
_entity_poly.pdbx_seq_one_letter_code
_entity_poly.pdbx_strand_id
1 'polypeptide(L)'
;MENILTVEKLCKGEILHDISLSVGKGEMVAIMGPSGSGKSTLLYNISGMDTPTGGKVYLRDREITALSEDEKASLRLHRIGFVFQQMNMMENLNILDNILLPAIQANKERKRLGKGKKALIGEAERLMRKLSISDLGQRKITEVSGGQLQRACICRSMMNHPEILFADEPTGALNQSATEEVMEALASLNREGATILMVTHDSRLASRCERILYLVDGRLQGELALGGGTNTPPKQREERVNRWLSGMGW
;
A
#
# COMPACT_ATOMS: atom_id res chain seq x y z
N MET A 1 -6.26 12.48 15.73
CA MET A 1 -5.91 11.09 15.37
C MET A 1 -4.42 10.91 15.53
N GLU A 2 -3.96 9.70 15.87
CA GLU A 2 -2.53 9.38 15.92
C GLU A 2 -2.00 9.23 14.49
N ASN A 3 -0.95 9.98 14.12
CA ASN A 3 -0.31 9.84 12.82
C ASN A 3 0.60 8.60 12.80
N ILE A 4 0.44 7.75 11.78
CA ILE A 4 1.33 6.61 11.52
C ILE A 4 2.51 7.03 10.65
N LEU A 5 2.26 7.90 9.67
CA LEU A 5 3.27 8.41 8.76
C LEU A 5 3.27 9.95 8.82
N THR A 6 4.43 10.54 8.93
CA THR A 6 4.63 12.00 8.82
C THR A 6 5.78 12.27 7.88
N VAL A 7 5.57 13.16 6.93
CA VAL A 7 6.55 13.58 5.93
C VAL A 7 6.72 15.09 6.03
N GLU A 8 7.95 15.54 6.14
CA GLU A 8 8.31 16.95 6.34
C GLU A 8 9.27 17.40 5.25
N LYS A 9 8.82 18.32 4.39
CA LYS A 9 9.62 19.00 3.35
C LYS A 9 10.47 18.05 2.51
N LEU A 10 9.89 16.89 2.13
CA LEU A 10 10.57 15.88 1.35
C LEU A 10 10.92 16.40 -0.04
N CYS A 11 12.19 16.21 -0.42
CA CYS A 11 12.70 16.52 -1.75
C CYS A 11 13.40 15.31 -2.36
N LYS A 12 13.31 15.15 -3.69
CA LYS A 12 14.05 14.13 -4.44
C LYS A 12 14.52 14.67 -5.78
N GLY A 13 15.76 15.21 -5.80
CA GLY A 13 16.32 15.82 -7.01
C GLY A 13 15.35 16.82 -7.66
N GLU A 14 15.16 16.67 -8.98
CA GLU A 14 14.21 17.47 -9.77
C GLU A 14 12.78 16.89 -9.79
N ILE A 15 12.52 15.79 -9.03
CA ILE A 15 11.25 15.06 -9.14
C ILE A 15 10.26 15.46 -8.05
N LEU A 16 10.74 15.67 -6.80
CA LEU A 16 9.87 16.01 -5.66
C LEU A 16 10.38 17.28 -4.97
N HIS A 17 9.44 18.18 -4.67
CA HIS A 17 9.72 19.50 -4.17
C HIS A 17 8.89 19.83 -2.94
N ASP A 18 9.52 19.85 -1.76
CA ASP A 18 8.93 20.31 -0.49
C ASP A 18 7.61 19.64 -0.12
N ILE A 19 7.55 18.30 -0.27
CA ILE A 19 6.35 17.53 0.05
C ILE A 19 6.21 17.39 1.56
N SER A 20 5.07 17.83 2.08
CA SER A 20 4.69 17.62 3.49
C SER A 20 3.29 17.03 3.56
N LEU A 21 3.17 15.87 4.24
CA LEU A 21 1.89 15.17 4.43
C LEU A 21 1.92 14.32 5.71
N SER A 22 0.75 13.91 6.16
CA SER A 22 0.62 12.91 7.23
C SER A 22 -0.46 11.89 6.88
N VAL A 23 -0.36 10.70 7.45
CA VAL A 23 -1.39 9.64 7.34
C VAL A 23 -1.76 9.18 8.75
N GLY A 24 -3.04 9.24 9.07
CA GLY A 24 -3.58 8.80 10.35
C GLY A 24 -3.66 7.27 10.44
N LYS A 25 -3.66 6.76 11.68
CA LYS A 25 -3.84 5.33 11.94
C LYS A 25 -5.22 4.86 11.47
N GLY A 26 -5.23 3.78 10.68
CA GLY A 26 -6.45 3.21 10.11
C GLY A 26 -7.02 4.00 8.93
N GLU A 27 -6.36 5.08 8.51
CA GLU A 27 -6.78 5.89 7.38
C GLU A 27 -6.45 5.20 6.03
N MET A 28 -7.34 5.32 5.06
CA MET A 28 -7.09 4.94 3.67
C MET A 28 -6.96 6.19 2.81
N VAL A 29 -5.76 6.45 2.29
CA VAL A 29 -5.41 7.66 1.52
C VAL A 29 -5.01 7.28 0.10
N ALA A 30 -5.49 8.04 -0.89
CA ALA A 30 -5.02 7.94 -2.27
C ALA A 30 -4.11 9.12 -2.64
N ILE A 31 -3.05 8.85 -3.39
CA ILE A 31 -2.27 9.85 -4.12
C ILE A 31 -2.66 9.77 -5.59
N MET A 32 -3.18 10.86 -6.13
CA MET A 32 -3.53 11.01 -7.53
C MET A 32 -2.66 12.08 -8.19
N GLY A 33 -2.62 12.09 -9.52
CA GLY A 33 -1.87 13.07 -10.30
C GLY A 33 -1.56 12.52 -11.70
N PRO A 34 -1.20 13.39 -12.66
CA PRO A 34 -0.87 12.97 -14.03
C PRO A 34 0.33 12.00 -14.08
N SER A 35 0.51 11.34 -15.23
CA SER A 35 1.69 10.49 -15.42
C SER A 35 2.96 11.35 -15.33
N GLY A 36 4.00 10.82 -14.69
CA GLY A 36 5.24 11.55 -14.49
C GLY A 36 5.26 12.56 -13.34
N SER A 37 4.16 12.78 -12.61
CA SER A 37 4.11 13.77 -11.50
C SER A 37 4.92 13.39 -10.25
N GLY A 38 5.56 12.19 -10.20
CA GLY A 38 6.40 11.76 -9.08
C GLY A 38 5.71 10.87 -8.05
N LYS A 39 4.49 10.34 -8.30
CA LYS A 39 3.71 9.54 -7.34
C LYS A 39 4.45 8.30 -6.81
N SER A 40 4.93 7.43 -7.70
CA SER A 40 5.70 6.24 -7.31
C SER A 40 7.02 6.62 -6.65
N THR A 41 7.68 7.68 -7.13
CA THR A 41 8.90 8.23 -6.50
C THR A 41 8.59 8.67 -5.06
N LEU A 42 7.48 9.37 -4.83
CA LEU A 42 7.05 9.75 -3.49
C LEU A 42 6.82 8.51 -2.63
N LEU A 43 6.06 7.53 -3.14
CA LEU A 43 5.75 6.30 -2.41
C LEU A 43 7.02 5.53 -2.00
N TYR A 44 8.02 5.42 -2.90
CA TYR A 44 9.29 4.74 -2.61
C TYR A 44 10.14 5.49 -1.58
N ASN A 45 10.17 6.82 -1.64
CA ASN A 45 10.91 7.61 -0.67
C ASN A 45 10.29 7.54 0.74
N ILE A 46 8.97 7.62 0.85
CA ILE A 46 8.29 7.59 2.16
C ILE A 46 8.20 6.18 2.76
N SER A 47 8.35 5.13 1.95
CA SER A 47 8.44 3.74 2.42
C SER A 47 9.87 3.30 2.77
N GLY A 48 10.86 4.16 2.58
CA GLY A 48 12.27 3.85 2.79
C GLY A 48 12.86 2.87 1.77
N MET A 49 12.25 2.73 0.60
CA MET A 49 12.80 1.97 -0.54
C MET A 49 13.82 2.78 -1.33
N ASP A 50 13.66 4.09 -1.34
CA ASP A 50 14.59 5.04 -1.93
C ASP A 50 14.95 6.10 -0.89
N THR A 51 16.06 6.81 -1.08
CA THR A 51 16.55 7.83 -0.15
C THR A 51 16.27 9.21 -0.74
N PRO A 52 15.52 10.08 -0.04
CA PRO A 52 15.29 11.45 -0.50
C PRO A 52 16.57 12.28 -0.46
N THR A 53 16.60 13.37 -1.23
CA THR A 53 17.72 14.33 -1.22
C THR A 53 17.58 15.39 -0.12
N GLY A 54 16.40 15.50 0.51
CA GLY A 54 16.12 16.40 1.61
C GLY A 54 14.79 16.11 2.28
N GLY A 55 14.56 16.70 3.43
CA GLY A 55 13.38 16.49 4.25
C GLY A 55 13.47 15.25 5.13
N LYS A 56 12.38 14.97 5.84
CA LYS A 56 12.31 13.88 6.83
C LYS A 56 11.04 13.05 6.66
N VAL A 57 11.16 11.77 6.96
CA VAL A 57 10.03 10.83 6.98
C VAL A 57 10.04 10.08 8.32
N TYR A 58 8.90 10.08 8.98
CA TYR A 58 8.70 9.38 10.26
C TYR A 58 7.62 8.32 10.11
N LEU A 59 7.93 7.11 10.58
CA LEU A 59 6.93 6.08 10.87
C LEU A 59 6.73 6.06 12.38
N ARG A 60 5.59 6.60 12.85
CA ARG A 60 5.38 6.99 14.24
C ARG A 60 6.52 7.92 14.72
N ASP A 61 7.23 7.47 15.76
CA ASP A 61 8.34 8.23 16.38
C ASP A 61 9.71 7.95 15.74
N ARG A 62 9.78 7.05 14.76
CA ARG A 62 11.05 6.63 14.15
C ARG A 62 11.29 7.35 12.83
N GLU A 63 12.35 8.14 12.77
CA GLU A 63 12.79 8.80 11.53
C GLU A 63 13.39 7.77 10.57
N ILE A 64 12.69 7.50 9.44
CA ILE A 64 13.12 6.54 8.40
C ILE A 64 14.35 7.06 7.66
N THR A 65 14.37 8.35 7.37
CA THR A 65 15.42 9.01 6.58
C THR A 65 16.79 8.99 7.24
N ALA A 66 16.85 8.83 8.57
CA ALA A 66 18.09 8.75 9.34
C ALA A 66 18.63 7.30 9.47
N LEU A 67 17.88 6.29 9.01
CA LEU A 67 18.26 4.88 9.15
C LEU A 67 19.30 4.46 8.11
N SER A 68 20.18 3.53 8.51
CA SER A 68 21.03 2.77 7.59
C SER A 68 20.19 1.86 6.68
N GLU A 69 20.76 1.39 5.58
CA GLU A 69 20.05 0.49 4.64
C GLU A 69 19.60 -0.82 5.30
N ASP A 70 20.40 -1.39 6.20
CA ASP A 70 20.04 -2.59 6.96
C ASP A 70 18.86 -2.32 7.91
N GLU A 71 18.84 -1.17 8.59
CA GLU A 71 17.73 -0.78 9.44
C GLU A 71 16.46 -0.50 8.64
N LYS A 72 16.57 0.15 7.46
CA LYS A 72 15.44 0.34 6.54
C LYS A 72 14.92 -1.02 6.05
N ALA A 73 15.81 -1.97 5.70
CA ALA A 73 15.41 -3.31 5.30
C ALA A 73 14.65 -4.04 6.41
N SER A 74 15.15 -3.96 7.65
CA SER A 74 14.46 -4.52 8.82
C SER A 74 13.12 -3.83 9.09
N LEU A 75 13.05 -2.50 8.97
CA LEU A 75 11.80 -1.74 9.11
C LEU A 75 10.77 -2.17 8.07
N ARG A 76 11.17 -2.29 6.78
CA ARG A 76 10.29 -2.77 5.70
C ARG A 76 9.79 -4.17 5.98
N LEU A 77 10.66 -5.06 6.43
CA LEU A 77 10.29 -6.45 6.72
C LEU A 77 9.25 -6.56 7.86
N HIS A 78 9.36 -5.72 8.90
CA HIS A 78 8.60 -5.90 10.13
C HIS A 78 7.43 -4.94 10.30
N ARG A 79 7.45 -3.76 9.66
CA ARG A 79 6.49 -2.69 9.95
C ARG A 79 5.81 -2.10 8.72
N ILE A 80 6.30 -2.40 7.51
CA ILE A 80 5.78 -1.86 6.25
C ILE A 80 5.33 -3.00 5.35
N GLY A 81 4.10 -2.94 4.85
CA GLY A 81 3.65 -3.75 3.73
C GLY A 81 3.81 -2.98 2.42
N PHE A 82 4.12 -3.66 1.33
CA PHE A 82 4.18 -3.04 0.02
C PHE A 82 3.57 -3.92 -1.06
N VAL A 83 2.66 -3.35 -1.83
CA VAL A 83 2.05 -3.94 -3.03
C VAL A 83 2.52 -3.15 -4.23
N PHE A 84 3.30 -3.79 -5.09
CA PHE A 84 3.85 -3.19 -6.29
C PHE A 84 2.88 -3.28 -7.47
N GLN A 85 3.02 -2.39 -8.43
CA GLN A 85 2.32 -2.47 -9.72
C GLN A 85 2.65 -3.77 -10.46
N GLN A 86 3.94 -4.16 -10.48
CA GLN A 86 4.37 -5.50 -10.88
C GLN A 86 4.34 -6.42 -9.66
N MET A 87 3.69 -7.54 -9.79
CA MET A 87 3.37 -8.43 -8.65
C MET A 87 4.59 -9.04 -7.97
N ASN A 88 5.74 -9.16 -8.68
CA ASN A 88 7.03 -9.61 -8.15
C ASN A 88 6.93 -10.88 -7.28
N MET A 89 6.18 -11.88 -7.75
CA MET A 89 6.10 -13.20 -7.15
C MET A 89 7.22 -14.09 -7.70
N MET A 90 7.73 -14.99 -6.87
CA MET A 90 8.76 -15.96 -7.29
C MET A 90 8.12 -17.11 -8.06
N GLU A 91 8.53 -17.30 -9.31
CA GLU A 91 7.93 -18.28 -10.24
C GLU A 91 8.16 -19.74 -9.84
N ASN A 92 9.23 -20.01 -9.13
CA ASN A 92 9.59 -21.35 -8.63
C ASN A 92 8.85 -21.75 -7.35
N LEU A 93 8.01 -20.87 -6.79
CA LEU A 93 7.22 -21.12 -5.60
C LEU A 93 5.72 -21.14 -5.91
N ASN A 94 4.95 -21.91 -5.14
CA ASN A 94 3.49 -21.84 -5.15
C ASN A 94 3.00 -20.55 -4.46
N ILE A 95 1.69 -20.29 -4.51
CA ILE A 95 1.08 -19.10 -3.92
C ILE A 95 1.31 -19.03 -2.41
N LEU A 96 1.11 -20.12 -1.67
CA LEU A 96 1.30 -20.15 -0.23
C LEU A 96 2.75 -19.88 0.18
N ASP A 97 3.71 -20.50 -0.51
CA ASP A 97 5.12 -20.30 -0.22
C ASP A 97 5.55 -18.84 -0.50
N ASN A 98 5.06 -18.24 -1.58
CA ASN A 98 5.26 -16.81 -1.85
C ASN A 98 4.72 -15.91 -0.72
N ILE A 99 3.51 -16.21 -0.23
CA ILE A 99 2.88 -15.47 0.87
C ILE A 99 3.70 -15.60 2.16
N LEU A 100 4.26 -16.77 2.42
CA LEU A 100 5.02 -17.07 3.64
C LEU A 100 6.42 -16.42 3.69
N LEU A 101 7.01 -16.06 2.55
CA LEU A 101 8.40 -15.58 2.46
C LEU A 101 8.78 -14.51 3.48
N PRO A 102 8.04 -13.38 3.61
CA PRO A 102 8.42 -12.32 4.54
C PRO A 102 8.34 -12.79 6.00
N ALA A 103 7.38 -13.63 6.36
CA ALA A 103 7.25 -14.16 7.71
C ALA A 103 8.35 -15.16 8.05
N ILE A 104 8.77 -15.98 7.10
CA ILE A 104 9.92 -16.88 7.27
C ILE A 104 11.19 -16.07 7.50
N GLN A 105 11.40 -15.00 6.72
CA GLN A 105 12.56 -14.13 6.87
C GLN A 105 12.56 -13.41 8.22
N ALA A 106 11.43 -12.84 8.64
CA ALA A 106 11.28 -12.19 9.94
C ALA A 106 11.54 -13.15 11.10
N ASN A 107 11.14 -14.42 10.99
CA ASN A 107 11.42 -15.43 11.99
C ASN A 107 12.93 -15.76 12.11
N LYS A 108 13.66 -15.79 10.99
CA LYS A 108 15.12 -16.00 11.01
C LYS A 108 15.84 -14.89 11.76
N GLU A 109 15.41 -13.63 11.61
CA GLU A 109 15.99 -12.49 12.33
C GLU A 109 15.68 -12.54 13.83
N ARG A 110 14.47 -12.98 14.22
CA ARG A 110 14.03 -13.03 15.64
C ARG A 110 14.57 -14.19 16.47
N LYS A 111 15.46 -14.98 15.97
CA LYS A 111 16.20 -16.18 16.52
C LYS A 111 15.64 -16.95 17.73
N ARG A 112 14.79 -16.38 18.58
CA ARG A 112 14.30 -16.95 19.86
C ARG A 112 12.79 -16.86 20.13
N LEU A 113 12.03 -16.07 19.34
CA LEU A 113 10.61 -15.80 19.57
C LEU A 113 9.75 -16.02 18.30
N GLY A 114 10.31 -16.71 17.30
CA GLY A 114 9.64 -16.94 16.04
C GLY A 114 8.41 -17.84 16.20
N LYS A 115 7.33 -17.50 15.48
CA LYS A 115 6.15 -18.37 15.36
C LYS A 115 6.55 -19.67 14.69
N GLY A 116 6.10 -20.82 15.21
CA GLY A 116 6.31 -22.12 14.57
C GLY A 116 5.71 -22.15 13.16
N LYS A 117 6.25 -22.99 12.27
CA LYS A 117 5.80 -23.13 10.86
C LYS A 117 4.28 -23.28 10.74
N LYS A 118 3.66 -24.06 11.63
CA LYS A 118 2.20 -24.25 11.66
C LYS A 118 1.43 -22.96 11.91
N ALA A 119 1.93 -22.10 12.78
CA ALA A 119 1.29 -20.80 13.07
C ALA A 119 1.40 -19.83 11.88
N LEU A 120 2.53 -19.84 11.16
CA LEU A 120 2.71 -19.02 9.95
C LEU A 120 1.75 -19.47 8.84
N ILE A 121 1.64 -20.78 8.62
CA ILE A 121 0.68 -21.33 7.65
C ILE A 121 -0.75 -20.95 8.03
N GLY A 122 -1.14 -21.10 9.30
CA GLY A 122 -2.47 -20.73 9.76
C GLY A 122 -2.79 -19.25 9.55
N GLU A 123 -1.80 -18.35 9.73
CA GLU A 123 -1.96 -16.93 9.44
C GLU A 123 -2.10 -16.65 7.92
N ALA A 124 -1.28 -17.30 7.10
CA ALA A 124 -1.39 -17.19 5.64
C ALA A 124 -2.77 -17.66 5.17
N GLU A 125 -3.24 -18.81 5.64
CA GLU A 125 -4.57 -19.35 5.31
C GLU A 125 -5.71 -18.43 5.79
N ARG A 126 -5.56 -17.78 6.95
CA ARG A 126 -6.52 -16.78 7.44
C ARG A 126 -6.63 -15.60 6.48
N LEU A 127 -5.48 -15.04 6.04
CA LEU A 127 -5.43 -13.95 5.07
C LEU A 127 -5.98 -14.40 3.70
N MET A 128 -5.64 -15.60 3.24
CA MET A 128 -6.13 -16.14 1.98
C MET A 128 -7.66 -16.34 1.99
N ARG A 129 -8.22 -16.83 3.11
CA ARG A 129 -9.69 -16.91 3.27
C ARG A 129 -10.33 -15.53 3.20
N LYS A 130 -9.78 -14.58 3.93
CA LYS A 130 -10.27 -13.20 3.95
C LYS A 130 -10.27 -12.56 2.56
N LEU A 131 -9.26 -12.83 1.75
CA LEU A 131 -9.12 -12.27 0.41
C LEU A 131 -9.65 -13.21 -0.70
N SER A 132 -10.46 -14.22 -0.35
CA SER A 132 -11.15 -15.12 -1.27
C SER A 132 -10.23 -15.84 -2.27
N ILE A 133 -9.09 -16.37 -1.75
CA ILE A 133 -8.10 -17.16 -2.50
C ILE A 133 -7.66 -18.42 -1.75
N SER A 134 -8.51 -18.96 -0.87
CA SER A 134 -8.18 -20.11 0.01
C SER A 134 -7.74 -21.36 -0.72
N ASP A 135 -8.31 -21.60 -1.90
CA ASP A 135 -8.10 -22.79 -2.73
C ASP A 135 -6.84 -22.71 -3.62
N LEU A 136 -6.15 -21.55 -3.59
CA LEU A 136 -5.05 -21.30 -4.51
C LEU A 136 -3.67 -21.61 -3.92
N GLY A 137 -3.56 -21.98 -2.65
CA GLY A 137 -2.28 -22.10 -1.94
C GLY A 137 -1.24 -22.97 -2.63
N GLN A 138 -1.67 -24.11 -3.21
CA GLN A 138 -0.79 -25.04 -3.90
C GLN A 138 -0.62 -24.77 -5.40
N ARG A 139 -1.32 -23.76 -5.95
CA ARG A 139 -1.21 -23.38 -7.36
C ARG A 139 0.11 -22.64 -7.61
N LYS A 140 0.64 -22.80 -8.83
CA LYS A 140 1.72 -21.95 -9.35
C LYS A 140 1.17 -20.57 -9.71
N ILE A 141 2.03 -19.57 -9.74
CA ILE A 141 1.64 -18.20 -10.11
C ILE A 141 1.08 -18.10 -11.53
N THR A 142 1.46 -19.03 -12.43
CA THR A 142 0.97 -19.11 -13.82
C THR A 142 -0.39 -19.77 -13.96
N GLU A 143 -0.93 -20.36 -12.88
CA GLU A 143 -2.20 -21.09 -12.86
C GLU A 143 -3.36 -20.28 -12.26
N VAL A 144 -3.10 -19.01 -11.95
CA VAL A 144 -4.07 -18.11 -11.32
C VAL A 144 -4.28 -16.84 -12.16
N SER A 145 -5.45 -16.22 -12.03
CA SER A 145 -5.73 -14.95 -12.72
C SER A 145 -4.92 -13.79 -12.13
N GLY A 146 -4.76 -12.69 -12.87
CA GLY A 146 -4.07 -11.50 -12.40
C GLY A 146 -4.66 -10.94 -11.10
N GLY A 147 -5.99 -10.89 -10.97
CA GLY A 147 -6.66 -10.44 -9.74
C GLY A 147 -6.43 -11.39 -8.56
N GLN A 148 -6.41 -12.71 -8.79
CA GLN A 148 -6.06 -13.70 -7.77
C GLN A 148 -4.61 -13.54 -7.32
N LEU A 149 -3.69 -13.35 -8.27
CA LEU A 149 -2.27 -13.13 -7.97
C LEU A 149 -2.06 -11.83 -7.20
N GLN A 150 -2.77 -10.76 -7.57
CA GLN A 150 -2.71 -9.49 -6.84
C GLN A 150 -3.22 -9.62 -5.40
N ARG A 151 -4.30 -10.36 -5.16
CA ARG A 151 -4.77 -10.64 -3.79
C ARG A 151 -3.76 -11.48 -2.99
N ALA A 152 -3.03 -12.38 -3.65
CA ALA A 152 -1.92 -13.09 -3.02
C ALA A 152 -0.75 -12.16 -2.66
N CYS A 153 -0.45 -11.15 -3.51
CA CYS A 153 0.53 -10.09 -3.18
C CYS A 153 0.11 -9.28 -1.95
N ILE A 154 -1.18 -8.96 -1.84
CA ILE A 154 -1.72 -8.28 -0.65
C ILE A 154 -1.58 -9.20 0.58
N CYS A 155 -1.92 -10.51 0.49
CA CYS A 155 -1.67 -11.45 1.58
C CYS A 155 -0.20 -11.45 2.02
N ARG A 156 0.74 -11.56 1.07
CA ARG A 156 2.18 -11.51 1.33
C ARG A 156 2.58 -10.25 2.09
N SER A 157 2.07 -9.10 1.67
CA SER A 157 2.39 -7.80 2.28
C SER A 157 1.86 -7.69 3.71
N MET A 158 0.79 -8.41 4.06
CA MET A 158 0.14 -8.36 5.37
C MET A 158 0.67 -9.40 6.38
N MET A 159 1.53 -10.34 5.95
CA MET A 159 1.99 -11.47 6.78
C MET A 159 2.67 -11.08 8.08
N ASN A 160 3.38 -9.97 8.10
CA ASN A 160 4.09 -9.48 9.30
C ASN A 160 3.30 -8.42 10.08
N HIS A 161 2.00 -8.26 9.81
CA HIS A 161 1.11 -7.27 10.44
C HIS A 161 1.70 -5.85 10.38
N PRO A 162 1.90 -5.31 9.18
CA PRO A 162 2.51 -4.01 9.00
C PRO A 162 1.64 -2.90 9.62
N GLU A 163 2.29 -1.80 10.02
CA GLU A 163 1.61 -0.62 10.54
C GLU A 163 0.98 0.21 9.44
N ILE A 164 1.58 0.15 8.23
CA ILE A 164 1.09 0.80 7.02
C ILE A 164 1.32 -0.10 5.80
N LEU A 165 0.35 -0.13 4.92
CA LEU A 165 0.42 -0.77 3.61
C LEU A 165 0.54 0.31 2.54
N PHE A 166 1.64 0.31 1.81
CA PHE A 166 1.80 1.09 0.59
C PHE A 166 1.35 0.26 -0.63
N ALA A 167 0.68 0.89 -1.58
CA ALA A 167 0.23 0.23 -2.80
C ALA A 167 0.48 1.14 -4.01
N ASP A 168 1.36 0.71 -4.90
CA ASP A 168 1.68 1.43 -6.13
C ASP A 168 0.86 0.86 -7.28
N GLU A 169 -0.16 1.58 -7.71
CA GLU A 169 -1.12 1.19 -8.75
C GLU A 169 -1.59 -0.28 -8.65
N PRO A 170 -2.17 -0.70 -7.52
CA PRO A 170 -2.41 -2.12 -7.24
C PRO A 170 -3.38 -2.82 -8.21
N THR A 171 -3.99 -2.06 -9.12
CA THR A 171 -4.98 -2.57 -10.09
C THR A 171 -4.65 -2.21 -11.54
N GLY A 172 -3.52 -1.55 -11.78
CA GLY A 172 -3.18 -0.97 -13.09
C GLY A 172 -3.11 -1.96 -14.26
N ALA A 173 -2.90 -3.26 -13.99
CA ALA A 173 -2.83 -4.31 -15.00
C ALA A 173 -4.07 -5.24 -15.01
N LEU A 174 -5.16 -4.87 -14.31
CA LEU A 174 -6.31 -5.73 -14.10
C LEU A 174 -7.53 -5.28 -14.92
N ASN A 175 -8.40 -6.23 -15.29
CA ASN A 175 -9.71 -5.91 -15.81
C ASN A 175 -10.64 -5.37 -14.71
N GLN A 176 -11.79 -4.82 -15.09
CA GLN A 176 -12.71 -4.15 -14.17
C GLN A 176 -13.18 -5.06 -13.03
N SER A 177 -13.54 -6.33 -13.30
CA SER A 177 -14.00 -7.26 -12.26
C SER A 177 -12.91 -7.55 -11.24
N ALA A 178 -11.68 -7.85 -11.69
CA ALA A 178 -10.54 -8.11 -10.83
C ALA A 178 -10.15 -6.85 -10.03
N THR A 179 -10.27 -5.67 -10.62
CA THR A 179 -10.07 -4.38 -9.94
C THR A 179 -11.02 -4.22 -8.75
N GLU A 180 -12.32 -4.50 -8.94
CA GLU A 180 -13.32 -4.43 -7.86
C GLU A 180 -13.00 -5.41 -6.72
N GLU A 181 -12.60 -6.64 -7.05
CA GLU A 181 -12.22 -7.65 -6.05
C GLU A 181 -10.97 -7.25 -5.24
N VAL A 182 -9.96 -6.67 -5.90
CA VAL A 182 -8.75 -6.17 -5.23
C VAL A 182 -9.07 -4.97 -4.33
N MET A 183 -9.90 -4.04 -4.79
CA MET A 183 -10.30 -2.89 -3.98
C MET A 183 -11.16 -3.29 -2.79
N GLU A 184 -12.05 -4.28 -2.94
CA GLU A 184 -12.81 -4.81 -1.80
C GLU A 184 -11.89 -5.51 -0.80
N ALA A 185 -10.85 -6.20 -1.26
CA ALA A 185 -9.83 -6.78 -0.40
C ALA A 185 -9.11 -5.70 0.44
N LEU A 186 -8.65 -4.61 -0.19
CA LEU A 186 -8.03 -3.48 0.50
C LEU A 186 -9.00 -2.80 1.48
N ALA A 187 -10.24 -2.54 1.05
CA ALA A 187 -11.26 -1.95 1.91
C ALA A 187 -11.60 -2.84 3.12
N SER A 188 -11.65 -4.16 2.93
CA SER A 188 -11.84 -5.11 4.03
C SER A 188 -10.71 -5.06 5.06
N LEU A 189 -9.45 -4.96 4.61
CA LEU A 189 -8.30 -4.78 5.49
C LEU A 189 -8.35 -3.45 6.24
N ASN A 190 -8.73 -2.38 5.55
CA ASN A 190 -8.86 -1.05 6.16
C ASN A 190 -9.96 -1.01 7.23
N ARG A 191 -11.14 -1.61 6.99
CA ARG A 191 -12.20 -1.74 8.00
C ARG A 191 -11.75 -2.48 9.27
N GLU A 192 -10.73 -3.32 9.18
CA GLU A 192 -10.10 -3.96 10.36
C GLU A 192 -8.96 -3.13 10.97
N GLY A 193 -8.78 -1.91 10.51
CA GLY A 193 -7.82 -0.96 11.06
C GLY A 193 -6.47 -0.90 10.34
N ALA A 194 -6.32 -1.54 9.17
CA ALA A 194 -5.10 -1.35 8.38
C ALA A 194 -5.03 0.07 7.84
N THR A 195 -3.88 0.73 8.02
CA THR A 195 -3.57 2.01 7.39
C THR A 195 -3.08 1.75 5.97
N ILE A 196 -3.64 2.44 4.98
CA ILE A 196 -3.32 2.21 3.57
C ILE A 196 -3.03 3.53 2.87
N LEU A 197 -1.89 3.62 2.19
CA LEU A 197 -1.56 4.73 1.30
C LEU A 197 -1.34 4.15 -0.11
N MET A 198 -2.22 4.48 -1.04
CA MET A 198 -2.11 3.96 -2.39
C MET A 198 -1.93 5.06 -3.45
N VAL A 199 -1.21 4.74 -4.50
CA VAL A 199 -1.15 5.52 -5.74
C VAL A 199 -2.16 4.95 -6.72
N THR A 200 -2.96 5.81 -7.33
CA THR A 200 -3.87 5.43 -8.41
C THR A 200 -4.15 6.62 -9.34
N HIS A 201 -4.44 6.33 -10.59
CA HIS A 201 -4.96 7.31 -11.55
C HIS A 201 -6.47 7.15 -11.81
N ASP A 202 -7.12 6.16 -11.18
CA ASP A 202 -8.56 5.89 -11.32
C ASP A 202 -9.35 6.59 -10.19
N SER A 203 -10.17 7.56 -10.57
CA SER A 203 -11.02 8.33 -9.63
C SER A 203 -12.05 7.48 -8.89
N ARG A 204 -12.52 6.37 -9.50
CA ARG A 204 -13.43 5.42 -8.85
C ARG A 204 -12.75 4.75 -7.66
N LEU A 205 -11.47 4.36 -7.84
CA LEU A 205 -10.70 3.72 -6.77
C LEU A 205 -10.36 4.73 -5.67
N ALA A 206 -9.91 5.92 -6.06
CA ALA A 206 -9.63 7.01 -5.13
C ALA A 206 -10.88 7.42 -4.32
N SER A 207 -12.08 7.35 -4.92
CA SER A 207 -13.33 7.66 -4.24
C SER A 207 -13.66 6.71 -3.08
N ARG A 208 -13.03 5.55 -3.00
CA ARG A 208 -13.15 4.61 -1.86
C ARG A 208 -12.28 4.99 -0.67
N CYS A 209 -11.28 5.87 -0.88
CA CYS A 209 -10.40 6.36 0.17
C CYS A 209 -11.07 7.46 1.00
N GLU A 210 -10.62 7.64 2.23
CA GLU A 210 -11.11 8.70 3.12
C GLU A 210 -10.60 10.07 2.69
N ARG A 211 -9.42 10.10 2.07
CA ARG A 211 -8.73 11.31 1.64
C ARG A 211 -7.93 11.08 0.37
N ILE A 212 -7.87 12.12 -0.46
CA ILE A 212 -7.12 12.12 -1.71
C ILE A 212 -6.12 13.28 -1.68
N LEU A 213 -4.87 12.99 -2.00
CA LEU A 213 -3.80 13.95 -2.21
C LEU A 213 -3.53 14.07 -3.71
N TYR A 214 -3.46 15.30 -4.22
CA TYR A 214 -3.22 15.54 -5.64
C TYR A 214 -1.81 16.06 -5.87
N LEU A 215 -1.00 15.29 -6.59
CA LEU A 215 0.40 15.56 -6.88
C LEU A 215 0.57 15.96 -8.35
N VAL A 216 1.14 17.13 -8.60
CA VAL A 216 1.48 17.62 -9.93
C VAL A 216 2.89 18.20 -9.88
N ASP A 217 3.72 17.86 -10.87
CA ASP A 217 5.10 18.37 -10.99
C ASP A 217 5.88 18.33 -9.68
N GLY A 218 5.78 17.17 -9.00
CA GLY A 218 6.49 16.93 -7.75
C GLY A 218 6.02 17.75 -6.55
N ARG A 219 4.85 18.40 -6.60
CA ARG A 219 4.26 19.20 -5.51
C ARG A 219 2.85 18.76 -5.18
N LEU A 220 2.48 18.78 -3.91
CA LEU A 220 1.08 18.63 -3.51
C LEU A 220 0.32 19.92 -3.84
N GLN A 221 -0.62 19.82 -4.77
CA GLN A 221 -1.45 20.94 -5.23
C GLN A 221 -2.78 21.03 -4.49
N GLY A 222 -3.23 19.94 -3.89
CA GLY A 222 -4.49 19.93 -3.17
C GLY A 222 -4.76 18.65 -2.42
N GLU A 223 -5.76 18.74 -1.55
CA GLU A 223 -6.26 17.64 -0.73
C GLU A 223 -7.78 17.65 -0.73
N LEU A 224 -8.40 16.49 -0.89
CA LEU A 224 -9.83 16.30 -0.80
C LEU A 224 -10.15 15.29 0.31
N ALA A 225 -10.77 15.76 1.40
CA ALA A 225 -11.30 14.88 2.43
C ALA A 225 -12.72 14.40 2.02
N LEU A 226 -12.86 13.08 1.88
CA LEU A 226 -14.15 12.43 1.60
C LEU A 226 -14.82 11.89 2.88
N GLY A 227 -14.04 11.78 3.97
CA GLY A 227 -14.46 11.19 5.24
C GLY A 227 -14.59 9.67 5.23
N GLY A 228 -14.43 9.07 6.40
CA GLY A 228 -14.61 7.63 6.65
C GLY A 228 -16.09 7.32 6.85
N GLY A 229 -16.88 7.18 5.81
CA GLY A 229 -18.30 6.95 6.02
C GLY A 229 -18.96 6.15 4.92
N THR A 230 -19.66 5.11 5.34
CA THR A 230 -20.52 4.28 4.50
C THR A 230 -21.83 4.98 4.10
N ASN A 231 -22.07 6.22 4.59
CA ASN A 231 -23.34 6.94 4.42
C ASN A 231 -23.48 7.66 3.08
N THR A 232 -22.39 7.88 2.33
CA THR A 232 -22.45 8.52 1.02
C THR A 232 -22.36 7.43 -0.07
N PRO A 233 -23.35 7.36 -0.98
CA PRO A 233 -23.32 6.39 -2.08
C PRO A 233 -22.03 6.48 -2.90
N PRO A 234 -21.45 5.34 -3.34
CA PRO A 234 -20.19 5.32 -4.09
C PRO A 234 -20.18 6.25 -5.30
N LYS A 235 -21.28 6.30 -6.05
CA LYS A 235 -21.43 7.20 -7.20
C LYS A 235 -21.31 8.68 -6.84
N GLN A 236 -21.89 9.10 -5.73
CA GLN A 236 -21.78 10.50 -5.28
C GLN A 236 -20.35 10.85 -4.83
N ARG A 237 -19.66 9.91 -4.22
CA ARG A 237 -18.23 10.09 -3.87
C ARG A 237 -17.39 10.24 -5.12
N GLU A 238 -17.59 9.39 -6.14
CA GLU A 238 -16.90 9.47 -7.42
C GLU A 238 -17.19 10.79 -8.14
N GLU A 239 -18.46 11.23 -8.22
CA GLU A 239 -18.83 12.52 -8.80
C GLU A 239 -18.15 13.70 -8.07
N ARG A 240 -18.02 13.63 -6.75
CA ARG A 240 -17.31 14.64 -5.95
C ARG A 240 -15.83 14.68 -6.30
N VAL A 241 -15.19 13.50 -6.41
CA VAL A 241 -13.78 13.38 -6.82
C VAL A 241 -13.58 13.95 -8.23
N ASN A 242 -14.40 13.53 -9.21
CA ASN A 242 -14.28 13.99 -10.59
C ASN A 242 -14.47 15.50 -10.72
N ARG A 243 -15.43 16.09 -10.00
CA ARG A 243 -15.64 17.55 -9.98
C ARG A 243 -14.43 18.27 -9.40
N TRP A 244 -13.87 17.75 -8.31
CA TRP A 244 -12.70 18.35 -7.67
C TRP A 244 -11.47 18.26 -8.58
N LEU A 245 -11.21 17.10 -9.19
CA LEU A 245 -10.11 16.90 -10.13
C LEU A 245 -10.22 17.81 -11.35
N SER A 246 -11.43 17.96 -11.92
CA SER A 246 -11.66 18.90 -13.03
C SER A 246 -11.34 20.34 -12.65
N GLY A 247 -11.62 20.74 -11.40
CA GLY A 247 -11.22 22.05 -10.87
C GLY A 247 -9.72 22.23 -10.67
N MET A 248 -8.96 21.11 -10.61
CA MET A 248 -7.51 21.08 -10.46
C MET A 248 -6.77 20.94 -11.80
N GLY A 249 -7.49 20.89 -12.92
CA GLY A 249 -6.91 20.77 -14.26
C GLY A 249 -6.60 19.32 -14.68
N TRP A 250 -7.25 18.34 -14.06
CA TRP A 250 -7.16 16.91 -14.43
C TRP A 250 -7.90 16.62 -15.74
#